data_a0554ed46daeb5239e4505c84bb8ffbb
#
_entry.id   a0554ed46daeb5239e4505c84bb8ffbb
#
_cell.length_a   1.000
_cell.length_b   1.000
_cell.length_c   1.000
_cell.angle_alpha   90.00
_cell.angle_beta   90.00
_cell.angle_gamma   90.00
#
_symmetry.space_group_name_H-M   'P 1'
#
loop_
_entity.id
_entity.type
_entity.pdbx_description
1 polymer ?
#
loop_
_entity_poly.entity_id
_entity_poly.type
_entity_poly.pdbx_seq_one_letter_code
_entity_poly.pdbx_strand_id
1 'polypeptide(L)'
;MQEVVFRAGMTAYAARYWFPVTRHAARPERAQADALRRILTANRTTEFGRAHRFADLRTPREFREQVPVQEYETLRGYIERQRCSGVAALTAEPPLFYAQTSGSTGKPKYIPVCASALRIYRAEQALFTYLQYRASPAAFSGKALGIMGAAVEARLDSGHSVGSVSGHLYESLPRTVQSRFVVPPSISAIADYDLKYLTILRLALAASDITYLGSPNPSTFLRLLDVLNQRRDELAHSLETGTLPELDALDSNTREEVRRRLRPDSARARQLRIAEPLTFATLWPGIRLLTTWTGGSCGIALDKLRATLPRETKVMELGYQSTECRGTIALEAETQGGLPPLHHHFFEFVRQEH
;
A
#
# COMPACT_ATOMS: atom_id res chain seq x y z
N MET A 1 -21.27 4.58 21.23
CA MET A 1 -20.80 5.90 20.73
C MET A 1 -19.72 5.76 19.64
N GLN A 2 -18.65 4.99 19.84
CA GLN A 2 -17.59 4.81 18.82
C GLN A 2 -18.09 4.20 17.50
N GLU A 3 -18.96 3.21 17.53
CA GLU A 3 -19.53 2.59 16.32
C GLU A 3 -20.41 3.56 15.50
N VAL A 4 -21.20 4.40 16.16
CA VAL A 4 -22.03 5.41 15.49
C VAL A 4 -21.16 6.46 14.79
N VAL A 5 -20.09 6.92 15.46
CA VAL A 5 -19.12 7.87 14.89
C VAL A 5 -18.39 7.23 13.71
N PHE A 6 -18.00 5.96 13.82
CA PHE A 6 -17.35 5.23 12.75
C PHE A 6 -18.26 5.04 11.53
N ARG A 7 -19.53 4.63 11.74
CA ARG A 7 -20.53 4.51 10.66
C ARG A 7 -20.80 5.86 9.96
N ALA A 8 -20.92 6.94 10.73
CA ALA A 8 -21.06 8.27 10.17
C ALA A 8 -19.83 8.67 9.31
N GLY A 9 -18.61 8.34 9.78
CA GLY A 9 -17.39 8.50 9.03
C GLY A 9 -17.41 7.73 7.71
N MET A 10 -17.85 6.47 7.71
CA MET A 10 -17.95 5.65 6.48
C MET A 10 -19.01 6.20 5.52
N THR A 11 -20.10 6.78 6.01
CA THR A 11 -21.09 7.46 5.16
C THR A 11 -20.49 8.71 4.49
N ALA A 12 -19.69 9.49 5.22
CA ALA A 12 -18.96 10.63 4.66
C ALA A 12 -17.93 10.18 3.62
N TYR A 13 -17.25 9.05 3.81
CA TYR A 13 -16.36 8.43 2.83
C TYR A 13 -17.11 8.01 1.56
N ALA A 14 -18.31 7.42 1.69
CA ALA A 14 -19.15 7.10 0.55
C ALA A 14 -19.50 8.36 -0.26
N ALA A 15 -19.96 9.41 0.39
CA ALA A 15 -20.33 10.64 -0.28
C ALA A 15 -19.13 11.30 -0.99
N ARG A 16 -17.95 11.31 -0.35
CA ARG A 16 -16.77 11.99 -0.88
C ARG A 16 -16.03 11.21 -1.96
N TYR A 17 -15.96 9.88 -1.85
CA TYR A 17 -15.08 9.07 -2.69
C TYR A 17 -15.82 8.09 -3.61
N TRP A 18 -16.90 7.48 -3.14
CA TRP A 18 -17.64 6.49 -3.93
C TRP A 18 -18.57 7.12 -4.96
N PHE A 19 -19.38 8.11 -4.59
CA PHE A 19 -20.29 8.75 -5.54
C PHE A 19 -19.57 9.45 -6.72
N PRO A 20 -18.43 10.13 -6.55
CA PRO A 20 -17.67 10.62 -7.69
C PRO A 20 -17.25 9.51 -8.66
N VAL A 21 -16.80 8.36 -8.15
CA VAL A 21 -16.39 7.22 -9.00
C VAL A 21 -17.56 6.69 -9.82
N THR A 22 -18.72 6.43 -9.18
CA THR A 22 -19.91 5.95 -9.91
C THR A 22 -20.41 6.95 -10.95
N ARG A 23 -20.40 8.25 -10.61
CA ARG A 23 -20.77 9.32 -11.54
C ARG A 23 -19.86 9.39 -12.78
N HIS A 24 -18.54 9.23 -12.58
CA HIS A 24 -17.57 9.25 -13.67
C HIS A 24 -17.60 7.96 -14.49
N ALA A 25 -17.82 6.81 -13.83
CA ALA A 25 -18.02 5.54 -14.53
C ALA A 25 -19.25 5.53 -15.45
N ALA A 26 -20.30 6.28 -15.10
CA ALA A 26 -21.47 6.45 -15.95
C ALA A 26 -21.21 7.33 -17.22
N ARG A 27 -20.10 8.07 -17.25
CA ARG A 27 -19.71 8.95 -18.37
C ARG A 27 -18.21 8.87 -18.63
N PRO A 28 -17.69 7.70 -19.03
CA PRO A 28 -16.24 7.43 -19.06
C PRO A 28 -15.48 8.33 -20.02
N GLU A 29 -16.01 8.59 -21.20
CA GLU A 29 -15.35 9.44 -22.19
C GLU A 29 -15.15 10.87 -21.67
N ARG A 30 -16.16 11.44 -21.02
CA ARG A 30 -16.06 12.78 -20.42
C ARG A 30 -15.06 12.79 -19.27
N ALA A 31 -15.09 11.78 -18.40
CA ALA A 31 -14.17 11.66 -17.29
C ALA A 31 -12.70 11.60 -17.78
N GLN A 32 -12.45 10.83 -18.84
CA GLN A 32 -11.13 10.69 -19.44
C GLN A 32 -10.67 11.97 -20.16
N ALA A 33 -11.54 12.66 -20.89
CA ALA A 33 -11.21 13.94 -21.50
C ALA A 33 -10.89 15.00 -20.44
N ASP A 34 -11.63 15.04 -19.34
CA ASP A 34 -11.40 15.97 -18.24
C ASP A 34 -10.10 15.63 -17.49
N ALA A 35 -9.77 14.35 -17.30
CA ALA A 35 -8.52 13.90 -16.71
C ALA A 35 -7.32 14.31 -17.57
N LEU A 36 -7.37 14.02 -18.87
CA LEU A 36 -6.32 14.41 -19.81
C LEU A 36 -6.10 15.92 -19.83
N ARG A 37 -7.17 16.71 -19.97
CA ARG A 37 -7.08 18.18 -19.98
C ARG A 37 -6.41 18.71 -18.73
N ARG A 38 -6.73 18.15 -17.55
CA ARG A 38 -6.12 18.54 -16.28
C ARG A 38 -4.61 18.25 -16.27
N ILE A 39 -4.21 17.06 -16.75
CA ILE A 39 -2.80 16.64 -16.82
C ILE A 39 -2.01 17.56 -17.77
N LEU A 40 -2.53 17.78 -18.98
CA LEU A 40 -1.89 18.64 -19.98
C LEU A 40 -1.75 20.09 -19.47
N THR A 41 -2.83 20.64 -18.91
CA THR A 41 -2.82 22.02 -18.37
C THR A 41 -1.82 22.18 -17.25
N ALA A 42 -1.74 21.23 -16.33
CA ALA A 42 -0.81 21.29 -15.21
C ALA A 42 0.66 21.25 -15.66
N ASN A 43 0.96 20.49 -16.72
CA ASN A 43 2.35 20.21 -17.13
C ASN A 43 2.77 20.91 -18.45
N ARG A 44 1.97 21.85 -18.98
CA ARG A 44 2.24 22.52 -20.28
C ARG A 44 3.56 23.29 -20.32
N THR A 45 4.09 23.72 -19.16
CA THR A 45 5.32 24.49 -19.04
C THR A 45 6.57 23.67 -18.73
N THR A 46 6.42 22.36 -18.53
CA THR A 46 7.55 21.45 -18.34
C THR A 46 8.36 21.31 -19.62
N GLU A 47 9.60 20.81 -19.53
CA GLU A 47 10.37 20.50 -20.73
C GLU A 47 9.64 19.48 -21.62
N PHE A 48 9.13 18.39 -21.01
CA PHE A 48 8.34 17.37 -21.71
C PHE A 48 7.06 17.96 -22.32
N GLY A 49 6.33 18.78 -21.56
CA GLY A 49 5.10 19.42 -22.03
C GLY A 49 5.32 20.37 -23.21
N ARG A 50 6.43 21.13 -23.20
CA ARG A 50 6.81 21.98 -24.34
C ARG A 50 7.25 21.16 -25.54
N ALA A 51 8.07 20.14 -25.34
CA ALA A 51 8.53 19.27 -26.41
C ALA A 51 7.36 18.57 -27.15
N HIS A 52 6.30 18.22 -26.42
CA HIS A 52 5.10 17.57 -26.95
C HIS A 52 3.90 18.52 -27.11
N ARG A 53 4.13 19.85 -27.07
CA ARG A 53 3.13 20.88 -27.36
C ARG A 53 1.83 20.76 -26.53
N PHE A 54 1.93 20.42 -25.25
CA PHE A 54 0.78 20.23 -24.36
C PHE A 54 -0.18 21.42 -24.31
N ALA A 55 0.33 22.62 -24.55
CA ALA A 55 -0.50 23.83 -24.61
C ALA A 55 -1.53 23.82 -25.76
N ASP A 56 -1.27 23.09 -26.83
CA ASP A 56 -2.10 23.07 -28.06
C ASP A 56 -3.09 21.89 -28.05
N LEU A 57 -2.84 20.85 -27.26
CA LEU A 57 -3.66 19.63 -27.26
C LEU A 57 -4.98 19.84 -26.51
N ARG A 58 -6.08 19.39 -27.09
CA ARG A 58 -7.46 19.54 -26.57
C ARG A 58 -8.19 18.21 -26.42
N THR A 59 -7.84 17.23 -27.24
CA THR A 59 -8.56 15.96 -27.37
C THR A 59 -7.64 14.75 -27.15
N PRO A 60 -8.17 13.60 -26.71
CA PRO A 60 -7.42 12.35 -26.66
C PRO A 60 -6.80 11.92 -28.00
N ARG A 61 -7.46 12.28 -29.11
CA ARG A 61 -6.93 11.99 -30.45
C ARG A 61 -5.66 12.78 -30.74
N GLU A 62 -5.69 14.10 -30.54
CA GLU A 62 -4.52 14.97 -30.71
C GLU A 62 -3.36 14.55 -29.81
N PHE A 63 -3.67 14.13 -28.57
CA PHE A 63 -2.66 13.61 -27.64
C PHE A 63 -1.96 12.37 -28.22
N ARG A 64 -2.72 11.39 -28.73
CA ARG A 64 -2.15 10.16 -29.33
C ARG A 64 -1.32 10.43 -30.59
N GLU A 65 -1.74 11.41 -31.39
CA GLU A 65 -1.01 11.81 -32.62
C GLU A 65 0.30 12.53 -32.30
N GLN A 66 0.35 13.31 -31.19
CA GLN A 66 1.49 14.16 -30.85
C GLN A 66 2.44 13.55 -29.83
N VAL A 67 1.95 12.70 -28.92
CA VAL A 67 2.73 12.13 -27.84
C VAL A 67 2.88 10.62 -28.07
N PRO A 68 4.08 10.16 -28.48
CA PRO A 68 4.30 8.73 -28.68
C PRO A 68 4.22 7.97 -27.37
N VAL A 69 3.94 6.68 -27.43
CA VAL A 69 4.00 5.78 -26.27
C VAL A 69 5.41 5.86 -25.67
N GLN A 70 5.47 6.07 -24.35
CA GLN A 70 6.72 6.24 -23.64
C GLN A 70 7.03 5.01 -22.79
N GLU A 71 8.28 4.60 -22.82
CA GLU A 71 8.84 3.70 -21.84
C GLU A 71 9.59 4.50 -20.76
N TYR A 72 9.89 3.87 -19.62
CA TYR A 72 10.65 4.53 -18.57
C TYR A 72 11.99 5.07 -19.07
N GLU A 73 12.68 4.33 -19.95
CA GLU A 73 14.00 4.71 -20.45
C GLU A 73 13.97 6.00 -21.30
N THR A 74 12.87 6.24 -22.03
CA THR A 74 12.68 7.49 -22.77
C THR A 74 12.42 8.68 -21.83
N LEU A 75 11.80 8.42 -20.68
CA LEU A 75 11.52 9.43 -19.65
C LEU A 75 12.69 9.63 -18.68
N ARG A 76 13.62 8.67 -18.60
CA ARG A 76 14.75 8.69 -17.64
C ARG A 76 15.50 10.01 -17.66
N GLY A 77 15.80 10.54 -18.84
CA GLY A 77 16.54 11.81 -18.98
C GLY A 77 15.80 13.00 -18.36
N TYR A 78 14.48 13.09 -18.48
CA TYR A 78 13.67 14.11 -17.85
C TYR A 78 13.63 13.94 -16.32
N ILE A 79 13.47 12.71 -15.86
CA ILE A 79 13.43 12.38 -14.42
C ILE A 79 14.77 12.73 -13.76
N GLU A 80 15.90 12.38 -14.39
CA GLU A 80 17.23 12.67 -13.87
C GLU A 80 17.51 14.17 -13.82
N ARG A 81 17.17 14.93 -14.87
CA ARG A 81 17.29 16.41 -14.82
C ARG A 81 16.45 17.01 -13.71
N GLN A 82 15.20 16.57 -13.56
CA GLN A 82 14.34 17.05 -12.48
C GLN A 82 14.92 16.70 -11.11
N ARG A 83 15.44 15.49 -10.95
CA ARG A 83 16.02 14.98 -9.70
C ARG A 83 17.31 15.71 -9.31
N CYS A 84 18.19 15.98 -10.28
CA CYS A 84 19.51 16.56 -10.01
C CYS A 84 19.49 18.10 -9.98
N SER A 85 18.67 18.72 -10.84
CA SER A 85 18.70 20.20 -11.01
C SER A 85 17.45 20.91 -10.49
N GLY A 86 16.42 20.14 -10.06
CA GLY A 86 15.16 20.75 -9.59
C GLY A 86 14.32 21.42 -10.68
N VAL A 87 14.73 21.31 -11.96
CA VAL A 87 13.98 21.91 -13.07
C VAL A 87 12.66 21.15 -13.31
N ALA A 88 11.63 21.86 -13.76
CA ALA A 88 10.36 21.23 -14.14
C ALA A 88 10.47 20.49 -15.48
N ALA A 89 11.19 19.34 -15.47
CA ALA A 89 11.43 18.59 -16.69
C ALA A 89 10.25 17.71 -17.07
N LEU A 90 9.72 16.89 -16.15
CA LEU A 90 8.59 15.98 -16.40
C LEU A 90 7.31 16.47 -15.71
N THR A 91 7.40 16.96 -14.47
CA THR A 91 6.27 17.49 -13.70
C THR A 91 6.50 18.96 -13.35
N ALA A 92 5.47 19.78 -13.45
CA ALA A 92 5.55 21.19 -13.08
C ALA A 92 5.59 21.38 -11.55
N GLU A 93 4.90 20.50 -10.83
CA GLU A 93 4.94 20.48 -9.37
C GLU A 93 6.20 19.73 -8.91
N PRO A 94 6.99 20.29 -7.96
CA PRO A 94 8.19 19.61 -7.47
C PRO A 94 7.84 18.31 -6.76
N PRO A 95 8.66 17.26 -6.93
CA PRO A 95 8.47 16.01 -6.19
C PRO A 95 8.65 16.22 -4.69
N LEU A 96 7.79 15.59 -3.89
CA LEU A 96 7.97 15.47 -2.44
C LEU A 96 9.02 14.41 -2.10
N PHE A 97 8.99 13.32 -2.86
CA PHE A 97 9.94 12.21 -2.75
C PHE A 97 9.96 11.46 -4.08
N TYR A 98 10.91 10.53 -4.21
CA TYR A 98 10.96 9.59 -5.32
C TYR A 98 10.60 8.19 -4.83
N ALA A 99 9.65 7.54 -5.49
CA ALA A 99 9.41 6.13 -5.26
C ALA A 99 10.39 5.31 -6.12
N GLN A 100 10.96 4.25 -5.53
CA GLN A 100 11.92 3.39 -6.21
C GLN A 100 11.28 2.06 -6.58
N THR A 101 11.57 1.58 -7.79
CA THR A 101 11.23 0.23 -8.23
C THR A 101 12.49 -0.51 -8.68
N SER A 102 12.47 -1.84 -8.53
CA SER A 102 13.48 -2.70 -9.13
C SER A 102 13.32 -2.66 -10.66
N GLY A 103 14.23 -1.99 -11.35
CA GLY A 103 14.21 -1.98 -12.82
C GLY A 103 14.48 -3.37 -13.38
N SER A 104 13.76 -3.76 -14.44
CA SER A 104 14.02 -4.99 -15.22
C SER A 104 15.44 -5.05 -15.79
N THR A 105 16.12 -3.91 -15.91
CA THR A 105 17.51 -3.76 -16.41
C THR A 105 18.55 -3.72 -15.30
N GLY A 106 18.19 -4.01 -14.04
CA GLY A 106 19.10 -3.94 -12.88
C GLY A 106 19.41 -2.53 -12.38
N LYS A 107 19.00 -1.47 -13.09
CA LYS A 107 19.13 -0.08 -12.60
C LYS A 107 17.87 0.36 -11.90
N PRO A 108 17.97 1.04 -10.75
CA PRO A 108 16.80 1.59 -10.07
C PRO A 108 16.00 2.55 -10.97
N LYS A 109 14.68 2.46 -10.92
CA LYS A 109 13.77 3.43 -11.55
C LYS A 109 13.23 4.34 -10.46
N TYR A 110 13.34 5.64 -10.69
CA TYR A 110 12.83 6.67 -9.78
C TYR A 110 11.56 7.30 -10.35
N ILE A 111 10.47 7.22 -9.60
CA ILE A 111 9.19 7.80 -9.97
C ILE A 111 8.96 9.05 -9.12
N PRO A 112 8.87 10.25 -9.71
CA PRO A 112 8.62 11.47 -8.96
C PRO A 112 7.21 11.49 -8.40
N VAL A 113 7.06 11.63 -7.09
CA VAL A 113 5.75 11.72 -6.42
C VAL A 113 5.55 13.14 -5.90
N CYS A 114 4.65 13.87 -6.57
CA CYS A 114 4.27 15.23 -6.22
C CYS A 114 3.12 15.27 -5.21
N ALA A 115 2.85 16.42 -4.61
CA ALA A 115 1.75 16.57 -3.66
C ALA A 115 0.38 16.29 -4.29
N SER A 116 0.18 16.65 -5.57
CA SER A 116 -1.03 16.31 -6.33
C SER A 116 -1.21 14.81 -6.49
N ALA A 117 -0.15 14.07 -6.86
CA ALA A 117 -0.18 12.62 -6.98
C ALA A 117 -0.50 11.96 -5.61
N LEU A 118 0.15 12.42 -4.55
CA LEU A 118 -0.10 11.90 -3.20
C LEU A 118 -1.55 12.15 -2.73
N ARG A 119 -2.18 13.28 -3.11
CA ARG A 119 -3.61 13.52 -2.86
C ARG A 119 -4.51 12.51 -3.57
N ILE A 120 -4.18 12.15 -4.83
CA ILE A 120 -4.89 11.12 -5.59
C ILE A 120 -4.77 9.77 -4.90
N TYR A 121 -3.57 9.34 -4.55
CA TYR A 121 -3.34 8.09 -3.82
C TYR A 121 -4.12 8.02 -2.50
N ARG A 122 -4.18 9.13 -1.74
CA ARG A 122 -4.98 9.20 -0.50
C ARG A 122 -6.48 9.05 -0.77
N ALA A 123 -6.99 9.66 -1.83
CA ALA A 123 -8.40 9.56 -2.20
C ALA A 123 -8.76 8.14 -2.63
N GLU A 124 -7.90 7.50 -3.42
CA GLU A 124 -8.07 6.11 -3.87
C GLU A 124 -7.95 5.11 -2.70
N GLN A 125 -7.01 5.35 -1.77
CA GLN A 125 -6.91 4.53 -0.57
C GLN A 125 -8.12 4.70 0.34
N ALA A 126 -8.64 5.91 0.47
CA ALA A 126 -9.86 6.16 1.25
C ALA A 126 -11.08 5.48 0.64
N LEU A 127 -11.22 5.53 -0.69
CA LEU A 127 -12.23 4.78 -1.42
C LEU A 127 -12.09 3.27 -1.18
N PHE A 128 -10.89 2.74 -1.32
CA PHE A 128 -10.62 1.32 -1.12
C PHE A 128 -10.93 0.89 0.32
N THR A 129 -10.58 1.71 1.32
CA THR A 129 -10.93 1.47 2.72
C THR A 129 -12.44 1.40 2.93
N TYR A 130 -13.21 2.28 2.27
CA TYR A 130 -14.67 2.24 2.29
C TYR A 130 -15.22 0.95 1.69
N LEU A 131 -14.66 0.49 0.56
CA LEU A 131 -15.08 -0.75 -0.10
C LEU A 131 -14.72 -1.99 0.74
N GLN A 132 -13.56 -2.00 1.39
CA GLN A 132 -13.18 -3.02 2.37
C GLN A 132 -14.18 -3.08 3.54
N TYR A 133 -14.57 -1.91 4.07
CA TYR A 133 -15.58 -1.84 5.12
C TYR A 133 -16.93 -2.40 4.65
N ARG A 134 -17.37 -2.05 3.44
CA ARG A 134 -18.60 -2.62 2.86
C ARG A 134 -18.53 -4.14 2.72
N ALA A 135 -17.39 -4.67 2.28
CA ALA A 135 -17.19 -6.10 2.08
C ALA A 135 -17.17 -6.88 3.42
N SER A 136 -16.55 -6.30 4.45
CA SER A 136 -16.39 -6.95 5.76
C SER A 136 -16.35 -5.93 6.90
N PRO A 137 -17.50 -5.43 7.38
CA PRO A 137 -17.53 -4.48 8.52
C PRO A 137 -16.83 -5.04 9.77
N ALA A 138 -16.95 -6.35 10.02
CA ALA A 138 -16.33 -7.02 11.16
C ALA A 138 -14.79 -6.97 11.14
N ALA A 139 -14.17 -6.82 9.97
CA ALA A 139 -12.72 -6.64 9.87
C ALA A 139 -12.22 -5.33 10.51
N PHE A 140 -13.13 -4.37 10.73
CA PHE A 140 -12.82 -3.08 11.32
C PHE A 140 -13.13 -3.00 12.83
N SER A 141 -13.51 -4.11 13.45
CA SER A 141 -13.81 -4.16 14.90
C SER A 141 -12.57 -4.26 15.78
N GLY A 142 -11.50 -4.89 15.28
CA GLY A 142 -10.24 -5.12 15.98
C GLY A 142 -9.06 -4.37 15.34
N LYS A 143 -7.89 -4.98 15.44
CA LYS A 143 -6.63 -4.45 14.91
C LYS A 143 -6.30 -5.00 13.54
N ALA A 144 -5.41 -4.29 12.85
CA ALA A 144 -4.91 -4.64 11.54
C ALA A 144 -3.43 -5.06 11.61
N LEU A 145 -3.10 -6.21 11.05
CA LEU A 145 -1.74 -6.58 10.70
C LEU A 145 -1.51 -6.21 9.22
N GLY A 146 -1.08 -4.97 9.00
CA GLY A 146 -0.71 -4.45 7.69
C GLY A 146 0.80 -4.41 7.53
N ILE A 147 1.29 -4.93 6.40
CA ILE A 147 2.72 -4.93 6.06
C ILE A 147 2.91 -4.06 4.82
N MET A 148 3.65 -2.99 4.99
CA MET A 148 3.86 -1.94 3.98
C MET A 148 5.35 -1.68 3.80
N GLY A 149 5.72 -1.02 2.69
CA GLY A 149 7.08 -0.55 2.49
C GLY A 149 7.42 0.63 3.41
N ALA A 150 8.70 0.95 3.55
CA ALA A 150 9.13 2.11 4.31
C ALA A 150 8.83 3.41 3.56
N ALA A 151 8.44 4.46 4.28
CA ALA A 151 8.26 5.79 3.69
C ALA A 151 9.59 6.38 3.23
N VAL A 152 10.65 6.11 3.98
CA VAL A 152 12.02 6.52 3.65
C VAL A 152 12.93 5.30 3.74
N GLU A 153 13.52 4.92 2.60
CA GLU A 153 14.50 3.84 2.48
C GLU A 153 15.92 4.40 2.28
N ALA A 154 16.02 5.53 1.59
CA ALA A 154 17.26 6.22 1.31
C ALA A 154 17.06 7.73 1.14
N ARG A 155 18.16 8.46 1.09
CA ARG A 155 18.19 9.89 0.69
C ARG A 155 19.14 10.06 -0.49
N LEU A 156 18.71 10.86 -1.45
CA LEU A 156 19.51 11.25 -2.61
C LEU A 156 20.40 12.45 -2.28
N ASP A 157 21.46 12.65 -3.06
CA ASP A 157 22.35 13.83 -2.93
C ASP A 157 21.58 15.14 -3.08
N SER A 158 20.49 15.14 -3.83
CA SER A 158 19.57 16.29 -3.95
C SER A 158 18.76 16.61 -2.68
N GLY A 159 18.90 15.80 -1.61
CA GLY A 159 18.14 15.93 -0.36
C GLY A 159 16.78 15.26 -0.36
N HIS A 160 16.25 14.86 -1.52
CA HIS A 160 14.97 14.16 -1.59
C HIS A 160 15.06 12.77 -0.97
N SER A 161 13.98 12.33 -0.31
CA SER A 161 13.86 10.95 0.14
C SER A 161 13.47 10.01 -1.00
N VAL A 162 13.91 8.75 -0.86
CA VAL A 162 13.48 7.62 -1.67
C VAL A 162 12.74 6.64 -0.77
N GLY A 163 11.59 6.14 -1.21
CA GLY A 163 10.81 5.20 -0.40
C GLY A 163 9.53 4.76 -1.09
N SER A 164 8.62 4.18 -0.33
CA SER A 164 7.37 3.65 -0.87
C SER A 164 6.20 4.62 -0.71
N VAL A 165 5.30 4.64 -1.71
CA VAL A 165 4.02 5.37 -1.61
C VAL A 165 3.19 4.83 -0.45
N SER A 166 3.16 3.51 -0.23
CA SER A 166 2.38 2.89 0.86
C SER A 166 2.87 3.34 2.25
N GLY A 167 4.18 3.50 2.43
CA GLY A 167 4.75 4.03 3.67
C GLY A 167 4.33 5.47 3.93
N HIS A 168 4.44 6.34 2.93
CA HIS A 168 3.99 7.73 3.04
C HIS A 168 2.48 7.85 3.28
N LEU A 169 1.66 6.99 2.66
CA LEU A 169 0.23 6.92 2.94
C LEU A 169 -0.03 6.54 4.40
N TYR A 170 0.68 5.53 4.91
CA TYR A 170 0.53 5.07 6.30
C TYR A 170 0.94 6.16 7.31
N GLU A 171 2.09 6.80 7.12
CA GLU A 171 2.53 7.91 7.99
C GLU A 171 1.56 9.10 7.99
N SER A 172 0.84 9.30 6.88
CA SER A 172 -0.15 10.37 6.75
C SER A 172 -1.50 10.09 7.42
N LEU A 173 -1.73 8.87 7.90
CA LEU A 173 -2.97 8.52 8.61
C LEU A 173 -3.08 9.26 9.95
N PRO A 174 -4.29 9.63 10.39
CA PRO A 174 -4.50 10.12 11.75
C PRO A 174 -3.99 9.13 12.80
N ARG A 175 -3.42 9.61 13.90
CA ARG A 175 -2.89 8.76 14.99
C ARG A 175 -3.92 7.75 15.51
N THR A 176 -5.19 8.11 15.54
CA THR A 176 -6.31 7.22 15.94
C THR A 176 -6.50 6.05 14.98
N VAL A 177 -6.17 6.22 13.70
CA VAL A 177 -6.18 5.16 12.70
C VAL A 177 -4.89 4.35 12.76
N GLN A 178 -3.73 5.01 12.86
CA GLN A 178 -2.44 4.33 13.02
C GLN A 178 -2.42 3.41 14.24
N SER A 179 -3.05 3.79 15.36
CA SER A 179 -3.12 2.97 16.58
C SER A 179 -3.88 1.65 16.41
N ARG A 180 -4.65 1.51 15.34
CA ARG A 180 -5.30 0.24 14.98
C ARG A 180 -4.36 -0.74 14.28
N PHE A 181 -3.25 -0.25 13.74
CA PHE A 181 -2.22 -1.13 13.17
C PHE A 181 -1.30 -1.66 14.26
N VAL A 182 -1.06 -2.95 14.22
CA VAL A 182 -0.17 -3.64 15.17
C VAL A 182 1.28 -3.23 14.93
N VAL A 183 1.67 -3.13 13.65
CA VAL A 183 3.03 -2.81 13.23
C VAL A 183 3.15 -1.30 12.98
N PRO A 184 3.99 -0.59 13.74
CA PRO A 184 4.23 0.83 13.49
C PRO A 184 5.07 1.07 12.23
N PRO A 185 5.03 2.28 11.62
CA PRO A 185 5.74 2.58 10.37
C PRO A 185 7.23 2.31 10.43
N SER A 186 7.88 2.59 11.56
CA SER A 186 9.32 2.43 11.77
C SER A 186 9.83 1.01 11.50
N ILE A 187 9.01 -0.01 11.75
CA ILE A 187 9.37 -1.42 11.50
C ILE A 187 9.60 -1.69 10.01
N SER A 188 8.90 -0.98 9.14
CA SER A 188 9.06 -1.14 7.69
C SER A 188 10.47 -0.80 7.20
N ALA A 189 11.18 0.09 7.92
CA ALA A 189 12.52 0.54 7.59
C ALA A 189 13.64 -0.43 8.06
N ILE A 190 13.35 -1.45 8.86
CA ILE A 190 14.33 -2.44 9.27
C ILE A 190 14.86 -3.15 8.02
N ALA A 191 16.18 -3.05 7.79
CA ALA A 191 16.83 -3.61 6.60
C ALA A 191 16.99 -5.14 6.70
N ASP A 192 17.31 -5.64 7.89
CA ASP A 192 17.41 -7.08 8.14
C ASP A 192 16.01 -7.71 8.16
N TYR A 193 15.74 -8.60 7.21
CA TYR A 193 14.42 -9.22 7.03
C TYR A 193 14.06 -10.19 8.16
N ASP A 194 15.03 -10.91 8.73
CA ASP A 194 14.76 -11.87 9.80
C ASP A 194 14.41 -11.12 11.08
N LEU A 195 15.15 -10.08 11.42
CA LEU A 195 14.85 -9.17 12.53
C LEU A 195 13.51 -8.44 12.29
N LYS A 196 13.23 -8.00 11.07
CA LYS A 196 11.95 -7.38 10.71
C LYS A 196 10.78 -8.32 10.97
N TYR A 197 10.83 -9.54 10.46
CA TYR A 197 9.75 -10.52 10.64
C TYR A 197 9.59 -10.95 12.08
N LEU A 198 10.69 -11.12 12.82
CA LEU A 198 10.65 -11.40 14.25
C LEU A 198 9.95 -10.29 15.03
N THR A 199 10.31 -9.04 14.74
CA THR A 199 9.70 -7.86 15.38
C THR A 199 8.21 -7.75 15.04
N ILE A 200 7.82 -7.95 13.76
CA ILE A 200 6.42 -7.98 13.32
C ILE A 200 5.65 -9.05 14.09
N LEU A 201 6.18 -10.27 14.15
CA LEU A 201 5.54 -11.39 14.85
C LEU A 201 5.40 -11.12 16.35
N ARG A 202 6.44 -10.61 16.99
CA ARG A 202 6.39 -10.29 18.42
C ARG A 202 5.31 -9.27 18.75
N LEU A 203 5.16 -8.23 17.92
CA LEU A 203 4.11 -7.23 18.07
C LEU A 203 2.72 -7.79 17.74
N ALA A 204 2.61 -8.60 16.68
CA ALA A 204 1.35 -9.24 16.30
C ALA A 204 0.84 -10.22 17.35
N LEU A 205 1.73 -11.03 17.92
CA LEU A 205 1.39 -11.99 18.97
C LEU A 205 0.89 -11.31 20.24
N ALA A 206 1.33 -10.11 20.57
CA ALA A 206 0.81 -9.32 21.68
C ALA A 206 -0.61 -8.78 21.45
N ALA A 207 -1.14 -8.84 20.23
CA ALA A 207 -2.48 -8.42 19.89
C ALA A 207 -3.36 -9.64 19.60
N SER A 208 -4.29 -9.95 20.51
CA SER A 208 -5.23 -11.07 20.34
C SER A 208 -6.44 -10.73 19.44
N ASP A 209 -6.67 -9.45 19.20
CA ASP A 209 -7.82 -8.87 18.53
C ASP A 209 -7.56 -8.48 17.06
N ILE A 210 -6.66 -9.19 16.38
CA ILE A 210 -6.42 -8.96 14.94
C ILE A 210 -7.61 -9.48 14.15
N THR A 211 -8.22 -8.59 13.34
CA THR A 211 -9.39 -8.89 12.50
C THR A 211 -9.15 -8.63 11.01
N TYR A 212 -8.03 -7.99 10.67
CA TYR A 212 -7.66 -7.63 9.32
C TYR A 212 -6.19 -7.96 9.03
N LEU A 213 -5.94 -8.59 7.87
CA LEU A 213 -4.61 -8.80 7.32
C LEU A 213 -4.46 -8.01 6.00
N GLY A 214 -3.33 -7.34 5.80
CA GLY A 214 -3.04 -6.61 4.57
C GLY A 214 -1.57 -6.68 4.16
N SER A 215 -1.30 -7.20 2.99
CA SER A 215 0.01 -7.17 2.33
C SER A 215 -0.18 -7.33 0.83
N PRO A 216 0.61 -6.64 -0.02
CA PRO A 216 0.54 -6.85 -1.47
C PRO A 216 0.78 -8.31 -1.85
N ASN A 217 1.78 -8.95 -1.27
CA ASN A 217 2.11 -10.34 -1.60
C ASN A 217 1.65 -11.29 -0.48
N PRO A 218 0.79 -12.29 -0.78
CA PRO A 218 0.33 -13.25 0.21
C PRO A 218 1.46 -14.13 0.77
N SER A 219 2.56 -14.32 0.02
CA SER A 219 3.74 -15.06 0.48
C SER A 219 4.39 -14.43 1.72
N THR A 220 4.19 -13.13 1.96
CA THR A 220 4.67 -12.45 3.17
C THR A 220 4.05 -13.07 4.43
N PHE A 221 2.77 -13.40 4.41
CA PHE A 221 2.11 -14.06 5.54
C PHE A 221 2.54 -15.52 5.69
N LEU A 222 2.79 -16.23 4.58
CA LEU A 222 3.36 -17.58 4.65
C LEU A 222 4.77 -17.55 5.28
N ARG A 223 5.61 -16.59 4.88
CA ARG A 223 6.93 -16.42 5.51
C ARG A 223 6.83 -16.09 6.99
N LEU A 224 5.87 -15.27 7.41
CA LEU A 224 5.62 -15.03 8.83
C LEU A 224 5.23 -16.31 9.57
N LEU A 225 4.41 -17.19 8.98
CA LEU A 225 4.09 -18.49 9.58
C LEU A 225 5.31 -19.41 9.66
N ASP A 226 6.17 -19.40 8.65
CA ASP A 226 7.42 -20.19 8.67
C ASP A 226 8.34 -19.74 9.81
N VAL A 227 8.57 -18.42 9.94
CA VAL A 227 9.38 -17.86 11.04
C VAL A 227 8.73 -18.15 12.39
N LEU A 228 7.42 -18.03 12.49
CA LEU A 228 6.68 -18.34 13.71
C LEU A 228 6.84 -19.80 14.13
N ASN A 229 6.77 -20.75 13.19
CA ASN A 229 6.98 -22.17 13.47
C ASN A 229 8.43 -22.46 13.88
N GLN A 230 9.40 -21.86 13.20
CA GLN A 230 10.83 -22.05 13.47
C GLN A 230 11.25 -21.47 14.82
N ARG A 231 10.71 -20.31 15.22
CA ARG A 231 11.11 -19.56 16.43
C ARG A 231 10.02 -19.53 17.51
N ARG A 232 9.14 -20.55 17.52
CA ARG A 232 7.97 -20.64 18.42
C ARG A 232 8.32 -20.47 19.88
N ASP A 233 9.29 -21.23 20.39
CA ASP A 233 9.64 -21.23 21.80
C ASP A 233 10.30 -19.91 22.24
N GLU A 234 11.12 -19.34 21.36
CA GLU A 234 11.74 -18.04 21.56
C GLU A 234 10.70 -16.90 21.62
N LEU A 235 9.73 -16.91 20.69
CA LEU A 235 8.63 -15.95 20.69
C LEU A 235 7.71 -16.13 21.91
N ALA A 236 7.48 -17.36 22.34
CA ALA A 236 6.73 -17.64 23.56
C ALA A 236 7.47 -17.13 24.82
N HIS A 237 8.76 -17.36 24.90
CA HIS A 237 9.60 -16.81 25.99
C HIS A 237 9.60 -15.27 25.95
N SER A 238 9.75 -14.69 24.78
CA SER A 238 9.69 -13.23 24.56
C SER A 238 8.34 -12.62 25.01
N LEU A 239 7.22 -13.31 24.75
CA LEU A 239 5.91 -12.91 25.26
C LEU A 239 5.84 -12.99 26.79
N GLU A 240 6.34 -14.06 27.36
CA GLU A 240 6.30 -14.30 28.82
C GLU A 240 7.12 -13.27 29.61
N THR A 241 8.27 -12.87 29.06
CA THR A 241 9.20 -11.93 29.72
C THR A 241 8.96 -10.47 29.34
N GLY A 242 8.17 -10.20 28.27
CA GLY A 242 7.98 -8.84 27.76
C GLY A 242 9.20 -8.29 27.03
N THR A 243 10.03 -9.15 26.46
CA THR A 243 11.25 -8.78 25.72
C THR A 243 11.10 -8.95 24.22
N LEU A 244 12.14 -8.64 23.48
CA LEU A 244 12.33 -9.01 22.07
C LEU A 244 13.80 -9.41 21.90
N PRO A 245 14.09 -10.62 21.40
CA PRO A 245 15.44 -10.97 20.99
C PRO A 245 15.97 -9.94 19.99
N GLU A 246 17.26 -9.65 20.06
CA GLU A 246 17.92 -8.72 19.13
C GLU A 246 17.34 -7.28 19.12
N LEU A 247 16.61 -6.88 20.18
CA LEU A 247 16.08 -5.50 20.30
C LEU A 247 17.18 -4.44 20.13
N ASP A 248 18.38 -4.75 20.60
CA ASP A 248 19.54 -3.83 20.55
C ASP A 248 20.14 -3.68 19.15
N ALA A 249 19.81 -4.56 18.21
CA ALA A 249 20.19 -4.45 16.80
C ALA A 249 19.33 -3.40 16.02
N LEU A 250 18.21 -2.96 16.61
CA LEU A 250 17.39 -1.90 16.03
C LEU A 250 18.03 -0.53 16.22
N ASP A 251 17.79 0.39 15.28
CA ASP A 251 18.13 1.79 15.48
C ASP A 251 17.42 2.38 16.72
N SER A 252 17.95 3.46 17.28
CA SER A 252 17.52 4.00 18.57
C SER A 252 16.03 4.37 18.61
N ASN A 253 15.50 4.93 17.52
CA ASN A 253 14.10 5.38 17.46
C ASN A 253 13.15 4.19 17.37
N THR A 254 13.43 3.25 16.46
CA THR A 254 12.65 2.01 16.28
C THR A 254 12.71 1.16 17.55
N ARG A 255 13.89 1.03 18.16
CA ARG A 255 14.08 0.31 19.44
C ARG A 255 13.19 0.87 20.54
N GLU A 256 13.17 2.19 20.72
CA GLU A 256 12.38 2.82 21.76
C GLU A 256 10.87 2.69 21.47
N GLU A 257 10.46 2.77 20.22
CA GLU A 257 9.06 2.56 19.83
C GLU A 257 8.61 1.12 20.08
N VAL A 258 9.44 0.13 19.76
CA VAL A 258 9.18 -1.29 20.04
C VAL A 258 9.14 -1.53 21.55
N ARG A 259 10.16 -1.06 22.29
CA ARG A 259 10.25 -1.23 23.74
C ARG A 259 8.99 -0.76 24.48
N ARG A 260 8.42 0.37 24.07
CA ARG A 260 7.17 0.89 24.65
C ARG A 260 5.96 -0.01 24.44
N ARG A 261 5.99 -0.91 23.45
CA ARG A 261 4.90 -1.85 23.11
C ARG A 261 5.11 -3.22 23.72
N LEU A 262 6.32 -3.54 24.18
CA LEU A 262 6.62 -4.82 24.80
C LEU A 262 6.01 -4.87 26.21
N ARG A 263 5.20 -5.90 26.46
CA ARG A 263 4.63 -6.20 27.77
C ARG A 263 4.67 -7.71 27.97
N PRO A 264 4.89 -8.20 29.21
CA PRO A 264 4.70 -9.62 29.54
C PRO A 264 3.26 -10.05 29.30
N ASP A 265 3.08 -11.23 28.72
CA ASP A 265 1.78 -11.88 28.51
C ASP A 265 1.95 -13.40 28.59
N SER A 266 1.92 -13.94 29.80
CA SER A 266 2.08 -15.38 30.05
C SER A 266 0.90 -16.20 29.51
N ALA A 267 -0.30 -15.62 29.44
CA ALA A 267 -1.46 -16.31 28.88
C ALA A 267 -1.28 -16.52 27.38
N ARG A 268 -0.85 -15.47 26.66
CA ARG A 268 -0.57 -15.54 25.23
C ARG A 268 0.64 -16.44 24.92
N ALA A 269 1.69 -16.40 25.75
CA ALA A 269 2.83 -17.31 25.64
C ALA A 269 2.40 -18.77 25.73
N ARG A 270 1.53 -19.09 26.72
CA ARG A 270 0.97 -20.45 26.85
C ARG A 270 0.13 -20.84 25.65
N GLN A 271 -0.75 -19.97 25.18
CA GLN A 271 -1.54 -20.22 23.98
C GLN A 271 -0.65 -20.55 22.78
N LEU A 272 0.43 -19.79 22.58
CA LEU A 272 1.38 -20.04 21.50
C LEU A 272 2.04 -21.41 21.62
N ARG A 273 2.45 -21.82 22.83
CA ARG A 273 3.10 -23.12 23.04
C ARG A 273 2.20 -24.31 22.76
N ILE A 274 0.89 -24.21 23.02
CA ILE A 274 -0.06 -25.33 22.84
C ILE A 274 -0.84 -25.29 21.54
N ALA A 275 -0.72 -24.19 20.74
CA ALA A 275 -1.46 -24.07 19.49
C ALA A 275 -1.06 -25.17 18.50
N GLU A 276 -2.00 -26.01 18.09
CA GLU A 276 -1.80 -27.10 17.12
C GLU A 276 -3.06 -27.27 16.25
N PRO A 277 -2.95 -27.15 14.94
CA PRO A 277 -1.80 -26.64 14.19
C PRO A 277 -1.53 -25.15 14.44
N LEU A 278 -0.28 -24.71 14.26
CA LEU A 278 0.10 -23.31 14.41
C LEU A 278 -0.24 -22.53 13.12
N THR A 279 -1.37 -21.84 13.13
CA THR A 279 -1.94 -21.14 11.99
C THR A 279 -2.50 -19.77 12.39
N PHE A 280 -2.83 -18.95 11.41
CA PHE A 280 -3.56 -17.70 11.68
C PHE A 280 -4.93 -17.95 12.33
N ALA A 281 -5.63 -19.02 11.91
CA ALA A 281 -6.93 -19.37 12.47
C ALA A 281 -6.87 -19.71 13.96
N THR A 282 -5.83 -20.43 14.41
CA THR A 282 -5.66 -20.82 15.82
C THR A 282 -5.22 -19.66 16.70
N LEU A 283 -4.42 -18.74 16.16
CA LEU A 283 -3.90 -17.60 16.90
C LEU A 283 -4.82 -16.37 16.87
N TRP A 284 -5.53 -16.16 15.76
CA TRP A 284 -6.42 -15.01 15.57
C TRP A 284 -7.73 -15.42 14.88
N PRO A 285 -8.60 -16.14 15.59
CA PRO A 285 -9.88 -16.61 15.04
C PRO A 285 -10.83 -15.46 14.64
N GLY A 286 -10.49 -14.24 15.04
CA GLY A 286 -11.21 -13.00 14.71
C GLY A 286 -10.91 -12.43 13.33
N ILE A 287 -9.95 -12.95 12.56
CA ILE A 287 -9.65 -12.44 11.21
C ILE A 287 -10.87 -12.61 10.30
N ARG A 288 -11.27 -11.52 9.62
CA ARG A 288 -12.44 -11.45 8.73
C ARG A 288 -12.14 -10.94 7.33
N LEU A 289 -10.98 -10.33 7.13
CA LEU A 289 -10.58 -9.81 5.82
C LEU A 289 -9.07 -9.96 5.63
N LEU A 290 -8.69 -10.50 4.49
CA LEU A 290 -7.35 -10.45 3.93
C LEU A 290 -7.40 -9.58 2.67
N THR A 291 -6.51 -8.60 2.57
CA THR A 291 -6.33 -7.81 1.35
C THR A 291 -4.94 -8.07 0.78
N THR A 292 -4.91 -8.55 -0.46
CA THR A 292 -3.66 -8.96 -1.14
C THR A 292 -3.86 -9.03 -2.64
N TRP A 293 -2.80 -9.17 -3.43
CA TRP A 293 -2.92 -9.59 -4.82
C TRP A 293 -3.32 -11.06 -4.93
N THR A 294 -4.22 -11.35 -5.87
CA THR A 294 -4.77 -12.70 -6.06
C THR A 294 -4.37 -13.33 -7.41
N GLY A 295 -3.87 -12.51 -8.35
CA GLY A 295 -3.55 -12.95 -9.70
C GLY A 295 -2.14 -13.52 -9.86
N GLY A 296 -1.92 -14.25 -10.96
CA GLY A 296 -0.61 -14.79 -11.34
C GLY A 296 0.00 -15.70 -10.26
N SER A 297 1.30 -15.55 -10.00
CA SER A 297 2.02 -16.31 -8.97
C SER A 297 1.51 -16.09 -7.54
N CYS A 298 0.84 -14.95 -7.29
CA CYS A 298 0.21 -14.68 -5.99
C CYS A 298 -0.93 -15.65 -5.70
N GLY A 299 -1.65 -16.14 -6.71
CA GLY A 299 -2.73 -17.12 -6.54
C GLY A 299 -2.28 -18.40 -5.86
N ILE A 300 -1.13 -18.94 -6.24
CA ILE A 300 -0.55 -20.16 -5.63
C ILE A 300 -0.25 -19.96 -4.14
N ALA A 301 0.32 -18.81 -3.80
CA ALA A 301 0.60 -18.48 -2.41
C ALA A 301 -0.69 -18.22 -1.62
N LEU A 302 -1.68 -17.59 -2.25
CA LEU A 302 -2.98 -17.32 -1.64
C LEU A 302 -3.72 -18.62 -1.29
N ASP A 303 -3.73 -19.62 -2.17
CA ASP A 303 -4.39 -20.90 -1.91
C ASP A 303 -3.78 -21.59 -0.67
N LYS A 304 -2.46 -21.56 -0.54
CA LYS A 304 -1.78 -22.08 0.66
C LYS A 304 -2.14 -21.26 1.91
N LEU A 305 -2.18 -19.94 1.78
CA LEU A 305 -2.50 -19.04 2.90
C LEU A 305 -3.95 -19.23 3.37
N ARG A 306 -4.91 -19.40 2.45
CA ARG A 306 -6.34 -19.63 2.78
C ARG A 306 -6.53 -20.83 3.72
N ALA A 307 -5.75 -21.90 3.57
CA ALA A 307 -5.82 -23.08 4.43
C ALA A 307 -5.41 -22.77 5.89
N THR A 308 -4.75 -21.66 6.15
CA THR A 308 -4.28 -21.25 7.48
C THR A 308 -5.17 -20.19 8.13
N LEU A 309 -6.13 -19.65 7.39
CA LEU A 309 -7.03 -18.57 7.85
C LEU A 309 -8.35 -19.11 8.41
N PRO A 310 -9.05 -18.36 9.27
CA PRO A 310 -10.43 -18.70 9.63
C PRO A 310 -11.32 -18.83 8.37
N ARG A 311 -12.24 -19.79 8.36
CA ARG A 311 -13.10 -20.07 7.20
C ARG A 311 -13.94 -18.87 6.72
N GLU A 312 -14.28 -17.98 7.63
CA GLU A 312 -15.08 -16.77 7.37
C GLU A 312 -14.26 -15.61 6.82
N THR A 313 -12.93 -15.77 6.69
CA THR A 313 -12.06 -14.71 6.17
C THR A 313 -12.34 -14.49 4.69
N LYS A 314 -12.82 -13.31 4.36
CA LYS A 314 -12.97 -12.87 2.97
C LYS A 314 -11.62 -12.41 2.42
N VAL A 315 -11.39 -12.62 1.13
CA VAL A 315 -10.24 -12.09 0.42
C VAL A 315 -10.67 -10.98 -0.51
N MET A 316 -9.98 -9.85 -0.45
CA MET A 316 -10.22 -8.71 -1.33
C MET A 316 -8.96 -8.39 -2.14
N GLU A 317 -9.11 -8.40 -3.46
CA GLU A 317 -8.06 -8.05 -4.41
C GLU A 317 -7.63 -6.60 -4.20
N LEU A 318 -6.31 -6.34 -4.20
CA LEU A 318 -5.77 -4.97 -4.13
C LEU A 318 -6.06 -4.15 -5.39
N GLY A 319 -6.30 -4.83 -6.51
CA GLY A 319 -6.36 -4.24 -7.84
C GLY A 319 -4.97 -4.09 -8.48
N TYR A 320 -4.97 -3.71 -9.74
CA TYR A 320 -3.74 -3.41 -10.46
C TYR A 320 -3.12 -2.12 -9.90
N GLN A 321 -1.91 -2.24 -9.41
CA GLN A 321 -1.15 -1.13 -8.85
C GLN A 321 0.27 -1.14 -9.39
N SER A 322 0.73 0.01 -9.82
CA SER A 322 2.13 0.30 -10.06
C SER A 322 2.59 1.42 -9.12
N THR A 323 3.86 1.71 -9.15
CA THR A 323 4.43 2.84 -8.37
C THR A 323 3.91 4.19 -8.88
N GLU A 324 3.52 4.27 -10.14
CA GLU A 324 3.03 5.47 -10.81
C GLU A 324 1.55 5.76 -10.53
N CYS A 325 0.74 4.71 -10.39
CA CYS A 325 -0.70 4.86 -10.18
C CYS A 325 -1.37 3.60 -9.64
N ARG A 326 -2.57 3.78 -9.11
CA ARG A 326 -3.52 2.68 -8.90
C ARG A 326 -4.37 2.54 -10.16
N GLY A 327 -4.08 1.52 -11.00
CA GLY A 327 -4.77 1.30 -12.25
C GLY A 327 -6.19 0.78 -12.10
N THR A 328 -6.47 -0.04 -11.06
CA THR A 328 -7.84 -0.49 -10.73
C THR A 328 -8.06 -0.57 -9.22
N ILE A 329 -9.34 -0.50 -8.82
CA ILE A 329 -9.79 -0.67 -7.44
C ILE A 329 -10.83 -1.79 -7.43
N ALA A 330 -10.58 -2.85 -6.67
CA ALA A 330 -11.57 -3.93 -6.48
C ALA A 330 -12.81 -3.40 -5.75
N LEU A 331 -13.99 -3.78 -6.22
CA LEU A 331 -15.26 -3.27 -5.68
C LEU A 331 -15.86 -4.18 -4.62
N GLU A 332 -15.57 -5.47 -4.69
CA GLU A 332 -16.14 -6.53 -3.85
C GLU A 332 -15.06 -7.54 -3.47
N ALA A 333 -15.24 -8.19 -2.33
CA ALA A 333 -14.41 -9.32 -1.93
C ALA A 333 -14.78 -10.57 -2.74
N GLU A 334 -13.86 -11.53 -2.81
CA GLU A 334 -13.99 -12.81 -3.53
C GLU A 334 -14.23 -12.65 -5.05
N THR A 335 -13.93 -11.49 -5.59
CA THR A 335 -14.01 -11.22 -7.04
C THR A 335 -12.64 -10.86 -7.60
N GLN A 336 -12.43 -11.18 -8.87
CA GLN A 336 -11.27 -10.72 -9.64
C GLN A 336 -11.67 -9.50 -10.49
N GLY A 337 -10.70 -8.62 -10.69
CA GLY A 337 -10.91 -7.39 -11.46
C GLY A 337 -11.24 -6.19 -10.59
N GLY A 338 -11.35 -5.04 -11.22
CA GLY A 338 -11.59 -3.77 -10.55
C GLY A 338 -11.96 -2.66 -11.51
N LEU A 339 -12.45 -1.58 -10.96
CA LEU A 339 -12.82 -0.38 -11.72
C LEU A 339 -11.63 0.58 -11.81
N PRO A 340 -11.24 1.03 -13.02
CA PRO A 340 -10.27 2.09 -13.18
C PRO A 340 -10.77 3.41 -12.57
N PRO A 341 -9.95 4.16 -11.84
CA PRO A 341 -10.34 5.49 -11.30
C PRO A 341 -10.28 6.56 -12.40
N LEU A 342 -11.25 6.51 -13.33
CA LEU A 342 -11.33 7.28 -14.58
C LEU A 342 -11.24 8.80 -14.42
N HIS A 343 -11.54 9.31 -13.23
CA HIS A 343 -11.49 10.74 -12.93
C HIS A 343 -10.13 11.19 -12.39
N HIS A 344 -9.23 10.26 -12.09
CA HIS A 344 -7.89 10.57 -11.59
C HIS A 344 -6.83 10.44 -12.66
N HIS A 345 -6.89 9.39 -13.47
CA HIS A 345 -5.90 9.03 -14.46
C HIS A 345 -6.50 9.04 -15.87
N PHE A 346 -5.69 9.32 -16.86
CA PHE A 346 -6.02 9.11 -18.26
C PHE A 346 -5.47 7.75 -18.68
N PHE A 347 -6.35 6.88 -19.20
CA PHE A 347 -6.03 5.51 -19.59
C PHE A 347 -6.06 5.37 -21.11
N GLU A 348 -5.02 4.76 -21.65
CA GLU A 348 -4.95 4.31 -23.02
C GLU A 348 -4.63 2.82 -23.04
N PHE A 349 -5.26 2.10 -23.95
CA PHE A 349 -5.07 0.66 -24.11
C PHE A 349 -4.48 0.40 -25.48
N VAL A 350 -3.31 -0.23 -25.51
CA VAL A 350 -2.60 -0.62 -26.72
C VAL A 350 -2.70 -2.12 -26.88
N ARG A 351 -2.98 -2.61 -28.10
CA ARG A 351 -2.96 -4.05 -28.38
C ARG A 351 -1.53 -4.57 -28.25
N GLN A 352 -1.37 -5.77 -27.75
CA GLN A 352 -0.05 -6.39 -27.51
C GLN A 352 0.75 -6.64 -28.80
N GLU A 353 0.11 -6.58 -29.95
CA GLU A 353 0.70 -6.82 -31.27
C GLU A 353 1.45 -5.59 -31.84
N HIS A 354 1.57 -4.53 -31.05
CA HIS A 354 2.20 -3.27 -31.45
C HIS A 354 3.37 -2.92 -30.46
#